data_73e65a0e67ef7a087e8a92428a852569
#
_entry.id   73e65a0e67ef7a087e8a92428a852569
#
_cell.length_a   1.000
_cell.length_b   1.000
_cell.length_c   1.000
_cell.angle_alpha   90.00
_cell.angle_beta   90.00
_cell.angle_gamma   90.00
#
_symmetry.space_group_name_H-M   'P 1'
#
loop_
_entity.id
_entity.type
_entity.pdbx_description
1 polymer ?
#
loop_
_entity_poly.entity_id
_entity_poly.type
_entity_poly.pdbx_seq_one_letter_code
_entity_poly.pdbx_strand_id
1 'polypeptide(L)'
;VGSEMCIRDRLWLVGIAIYVTSQYLYDHDVNIERVTGRFAGLRRSYFRMVKSVPMIGKRRKPFKALRGVSFEIQTGMFGLLGPNGAGKSTLMRVICGIFEQSYGSIWINGLDTRIYREELQSLIGFLPQEFGTYENMTSWEFLDYQAILKGIVDGDLRRERLDYVLKAVHMYERKDEKIGSFSGGMKQRIGIALILLHLPRILVVDEPTAGLDPRERIRFRNLLVELSKDRIVIFSTHIIEDISSSCNQVVVINKGELKYFGDPSDMVEMANGKVWQFNIDKTEFEKVLDKSLVIHHIQEGDTIRVRYLSVGQPYEGAVEVEANLEDAYLCLLKNMN
;
A
#
# COMPACT_ATOMS: atom_id res chain seq x y z
N VAL A 1 28.16 -32.38 14.26
CA VAL A 1 28.37 -30.95 14.51
C VAL A 1 27.86 -30.28 13.23
N GLY A 2 26.53 -30.14 13.09
CA GLY A 2 25.89 -29.44 12.01
C GLY A 2 25.84 -27.97 12.39
N SER A 3 26.47 -27.14 11.58
CA SER A 3 26.44 -25.71 11.72
C SER A 3 24.99 -25.23 11.56
N GLU A 4 24.38 -24.74 12.62
CA GLU A 4 23.25 -23.83 12.56
C GLU A 4 23.73 -22.58 11.83
N MET A 5 23.51 -22.54 10.51
CA MET A 5 23.76 -21.36 9.73
C MET A 5 22.65 -20.38 10.11
N CYS A 6 23.02 -19.42 10.93
CA CYS A 6 22.13 -18.38 11.45
C CYS A 6 21.37 -17.77 10.28
N ILE A 7 20.04 -17.63 10.41
CA ILE A 7 19.15 -16.95 9.46
C ILE A 7 19.71 -15.58 9.05
N ARG A 8 20.51 -14.98 9.91
CA ARG A 8 21.22 -13.71 9.74
C ARG A 8 22.24 -13.70 8.59
N ASP A 9 22.84 -14.84 8.24
CA ASP A 9 23.93 -14.92 7.25
C ASP A 9 23.44 -15.22 5.82
N ARG A 10 22.14 -15.57 5.65
CA ARG A 10 21.50 -15.77 4.34
C ARG A 10 20.85 -14.51 3.74
N LEU A 11 20.96 -13.37 4.41
CA LEU A 11 20.18 -12.15 4.13
C LEU A 11 20.77 -11.22 3.06
N TRP A 12 21.59 -11.70 2.13
CA TRP A 12 22.18 -10.85 1.07
C TRP A 12 21.26 -10.61 -0.13
N LEU A 13 20.17 -11.37 -0.25
CA LEU A 13 19.16 -11.16 -1.28
C LEU A 13 17.78 -11.11 -0.60
N VAL A 14 17.27 -9.90 -0.32
CA VAL A 14 15.92 -9.74 0.22
C VAL A 14 14.94 -9.72 -0.95
N GLY A 15 14.08 -10.73 -1.02
CA GLY A 15 12.99 -10.81 -1.98
C GLY A 15 11.69 -11.28 -1.33
N ILE A 16 10.56 -10.83 -1.85
CA ILE A 16 9.22 -11.29 -1.46
C ILE A 16 8.54 -11.90 -2.67
N ALA A 17 8.23 -13.19 -2.60
CA ALA A 17 7.35 -13.84 -3.57
C ALA A 17 5.94 -13.92 -2.98
N ILE A 18 4.98 -13.31 -3.66
CA ILE A 18 3.61 -13.22 -3.20
C ILE A 18 2.71 -13.99 -4.18
N TYR A 19 2.10 -15.07 -3.68
CA TYR A 19 1.16 -15.91 -4.41
C TYR A 19 -0.17 -15.96 -3.66
N VAL A 20 -0.97 -14.90 -3.77
CA VAL A 20 -2.30 -14.82 -3.15
C VAL A 20 -3.35 -15.13 -4.20
N THR A 21 -3.86 -16.34 -4.23
CA THR A 21 -4.85 -16.79 -5.25
C THR A 21 -6.24 -16.25 -4.99
N SER A 22 -6.68 -16.17 -3.75
CA SER A 22 -7.90 -15.42 -3.37
C SER A 22 -7.97 -15.22 -1.86
N GLN A 23 -8.53 -14.10 -1.44
CA GLN A 23 -8.84 -13.85 -0.04
C GLN A 23 -10.32 -13.56 0.13
N TYR A 24 -10.95 -14.28 1.07
CA TYR A 24 -12.32 -14.08 1.48
C TYR A 24 -12.33 -13.28 2.79
N LEU A 25 -12.94 -12.11 2.77
CA LEU A 25 -13.30 -11.39 3.98
C LEU A 25 -14.76 -11.70 4.31
N TYR A 26 -14.99 -12.23 5.51
CA TYR A 26 -16.32 -12.30 6.08
C TYR A 26 -16.61 -10.95 6.74
N ASP A 27 -17.65 -10.27 6.27
CA ASP A 27 -18.13 -9.02 6.82
C ASP A 27 -18.40 -9.17 8.33
N HIS A 28 -17.66 -8.42 9.15
CA HIS A 28 -17.81 -8.28 10.61
C HIS A 28 -17.44 -9.44 11.54
N ASP A 29 -16.67 -10.43 11.15
CA ASP A 29 -16.06 -11.34 12.12
C ASP A 29 -14.52 -11.32 12.06
N VAL A 30 -13.94 -10.18 12.38
CA VAL A 30 -12.53 -10.11 12.76
C VAL A 30 -12.39 -10.83 14.10
N ASN A 31 -11.97 -12.08 14.01
CA ASN A 31 -11.29 -12.90 15.01
C ASN A 31 -11.36 -12.42 16.48
N ILE A 32 -12.55 -12.48 17.08
CA ILE A 32 -12.71 -12.46 18.54
C ILE A 32 -12.39 -13.83 19.16
N GLU A 33 -12.12 -14.86 18.36
CA GLU A 33 -11.86 -16.21 18.88
C GLU A 33 -10.54 -16.35 19.65
N ARG A 34 -9.60 -15.42 19.53
CA ARG A 34 -8.34 -15.46 20.31
C ARG A 34 -8.39 -14.84 21.69
N VAL A 35 -9.41 -14.05 22.04
CA VAL A 35 -9.45 -13.32 23.32
C VAL A 35 -10.19 -14.05 24.42
N THR A 36 -11.00 -15.08 24.14
CA THR A 36 -11.84 -15.70 25.18
C THR A 36 -12.00 -17.20 25.04
N GLY A 37 -10.97 -17.97 25.37
CA GLY A 37 -11.07 -19.43 25.48
C GLY A 37 -12.13 -19.97 26.47
N ARG A 38 -12.77 -19.10 27.26
CA ARG A 38 -13.85 -19.47 28.22
C ARG A 38 -15.29 -19.27 27.69
N PHE A 39 -15.47 -18.53 26.60
CA PHE A 39 -16.82 -18.23 26.06
C PHE A 39 -17.16 -18.90 24.74
N ALA A 40 -16.27 -19.72 24.19
CA ALA A 40 -16.48 -20.41 22.91
C ALA A 40 -17.72 -21.33 22.89
N GLY A 41 -18.05 -21.94 24.01
CA GLY A 41 -19.23 -22.82 24.14
C GLY A 41 -20.56 -22.07 24.06
N LEU A 42 -20.68 -20.93 24.74
CA LEU A 42 -21.90 -20.10 24.75
C LEU A 42 -22.16 -19.44 23.39
N ARG A 43 -21.11 -19.04 22.69
CA ARG A 43 -21.21 -18.44 21.36
C ARG A 43 -21.67 -19.44 20.28
N ARG A 44 -21.19 -20.70 20.35
CA ARG A 44 -21.68 -21.77 19.45
C ARG A 44 -23.17 -22.06 19.63
N SER A 45 -23.66 -22.05 20.87
CA SER A 45 -25.09 -22.21 21.18
C SER A 45 -25.92 -21.04 20.67
N TYR A 46 -25.46 -19.79 20.90
CA TYR A 46 -26.13 -18.57 20.41
C TYR A 46 -26.20 -18.55 18.86
N PHE A 47 -25.08 -18.84 18.17
CA PHE A 47 -25.04 -18.92 16.72
C PHE A 47 -25.91 -20.04 16.15
N ARG A 48 -26.04 -21.17 16.84
CA ARG A 48 -26.95 -22.26 16.44
C ARG A 48 -28.40 -21.86 16.62
N MET A 49 -28.75 -21.14 17.68
CA MET A 49 -30.09 -20.62 17.95
C MET A 49 -30.51 -19.53 16.96
N VAL A 50 -29.60 -18.58 16.64
CA VAL A 50 -29.84 -17.52 15.65
C VAL A 50 -30.00 -18.08 14.23
N LYS A 51 -29.30 -19.17 13.86
CA LYS A 51 -29.50 -19.86 12.58
C LYS A 51 -30.84 -20.54 12.42
N SER A 52 -31.54 -20.81 13.52
CA SER A 52 -32.88 -21.47 13.52
C SER A 52 -34.04 -20.48 13.32
N VAL A 53 -33.77 -19.17 13.32
CA VAL A 53 -34.79 -18.13 13.10
C VAL A 53 -34.82 -17.76 11.62
N PRO A 54 -35.91 -18.01 10.88
CA PRO A 54 -35.96 -17.88 9.41
C PRO A 54 -35.69 -16.45 8.86
N MET A 55 -35.78 -15.42 9.69
CA MET A 55 -35.59 -14.02 9.30
C MET A 55 -34.18 -13.46 9.55
N ILE A 56 -33.28 -14.17 10.26
CA ILE A 56 -31.97 -13.68 10.69
C ILE A 56 -30.85 -14.56 10.10
N GLY A 57 -30.97 -15.02 8.90
CA GLY A 57 -30.01 -15.99 8.39
C GLY A 57 -29.69 -15.93 6.90
N LYS A 58 -29.88 -14.81 6.25
CA LYS A 58 -29.32 -14.68 4.90
C LYS A 58 -27.80 -14.71 5.00
N ARG A 59 -27.19 -15.88 4.71
CA ARG A 59 -25.75 -16.01 4.52
C ARG A 59 -25.35 -15.00 3.46
N ARG A 60 -24.71 -13.89 3.87
CA ARG A 60 -24.03 -13.01 2.92
C ARG A 60 -22.99 -13.84 2.21
N LYS A 61 -22.93 -13.74 0.88
CA LYS A 61 -21.86 -14.39 0.11
C LYS A 61 -20.52 -13.81 0.58
N PRO A 62 -19.50 -14.65 0.82
CA PRO A 62 -18.19 -14.14 1.24
C PRO A 62 -17.65 -13.17 0.18
N PHE A 63 -17.21 -12.01 0.61
CA PHE A 63 -16.61 -11.03 -0.27
C PHE A 63 -15.15 -11.40 -0.54
N LYS A 64 -14.78 -11.55 -1.81
CA LYS A 64 -13.40 -11.79 -2.24
C LYS A 64 -12.67 -10.45 -2.39
N ALA A 65 -11.84 -10.10 -1.42
CA ALA A 65 -11.06 -8.88 -1.46
C ALA A 65 -9.87 -8.95 -2.42
N LEU A 66 -9.27 -10.14 -2.58
CA LEU A 66 -8.19 -10.42 -3.51
C LEU A 66 -8.53 -11.65 -4.36
N ARG A 67 -8.15 -11.64 -5.65
CA ARG A 67 -8.55 -12.63 -6.66
C ARG A 67 -7.35 -13.01 -7.52
N GLY A 68 -6.47 -13.89 -7.01
CA GLY A 68 -5.34 -14.38 -7.78
C GLY A 68 -4.26 -13.32 -8.04
N VAL A 69 -3.73 -12.71 -6.97
CA VAL A 69 -2.64 -11.75 -7.04
C VAL A 69 -1.33 -12.52 -6.85
N SER A 70 -0.43 -12.46 -7.83
CA SER A 70 0.90 -13.11 -7.79
C SER A 70 1.96 -12.20 -8.39
N PHE A 71 3.00 -11.90 -7.64
CA PHE A 71 4.17 -11.15 -8.09
C PHE A 71 5.35 -11.40 -7.15
N GLU A 72 6.55 -11.04 -7.60
CA GLU A 72 7.79 -11.14 -6.83
C GLU A 72 8.50 -9.79 -6.83
N ILE A 73 8.99 -9.36 -5.65
CA ILE A 73 9.70 -8.09 -5.49
C ILE A 73 11.03 -8.31 -4.78
N GLN A 74 12.00 -7.44 -5.11
CA GLN A 74 13.33 -7.43 -4.52
C GLN A 74 13.58 -6.10 -3.80
N THR A 75 14.82 -5.85 -3.36
CA THR A 75 15.19 -4.57 -2.73
C THR A 75 14.85 -3.39 -3.65
N GLY A 76 14.26 -2.35 -3.08
CA GLY A 76 13.85 -1.15 -3.82
C GLY A 76 12.51 -0.61 -3.37
N MET A 77 11.99 0.36 -4.13
CA MET A 77 10.73 1.03 -3.85
C MET A 77 9.62 0.55 -4.79
N PHE A 78 8.54 0.05 -4.21
CA PHE A 78 7.38 -0.53 -4.90
C PHE A 78 6.13 0.28 -4.62
N GLY A 79 5.49 0.72 -5.69
CA GLY A 79 4.20 1.39 -5.61
C GLY A 79 3.04 0.41 -5.77
N LEU A 80 2.10 0.43 -4.83
CA LEU A 80 0.84 -0.31 -4.93
C LEU A 80 -0.26 0.66 -5.33
N LEU A 81 -0.60 0.68 -6.61
CA LEU A 81 -1.54 1.61 -7.23
C LEU A 81 -2.92 0.97 -7.42
N GLY A 82 -3.97 1.74 -7.20
CA GLY A 82 -5.35 1.30 -7.45
C GLY A 82 -6.37 2.21 -6.80
N PRO A 83 -7.63 2.18 -7.26
CA PRO A 83 -8.69 2.99 -6.68
C PRO A 83 -9.03 2.55 -5.24
N ASN A 84 -9.82 3.38 -4.55
CA ASN A 84 -10.31 3.01 -3.21
C ASN A 84 -11.17 1.74 -3.30
N GLY A 85 -10.95 0.82 -2.36
CA GLY A 85 -11.63 -0.49 -2.37
C GLY A 85 -11.03 -1.52 -3.36
N ALA A 86 -9.92 -1.22 -4.04
CA ALA A 86 -9.27 -2.15 -4.96
C ALA A 86 -8.65 -3.39 -4.27
N GLY A 87 -8.42 -3.34 -2.96
CA GLY A 87 -7.80 -4.42 -2.19
C GLY A 87 -6.38 -4.11 -1.70
N LYS A 88 -5.85 -2.89 -1.92
CA LYS A 88 -4.49 -2.47 -1.53
C LYS A 88 -4.18 -2.73 -0.05
N SER A 89 -4.93 -2.11 0.86
CA SER A 89 -4.73 -2.27 2.31
C SER A 89 -4.94 -3.72 2.78
N THR A 90 -5.82 -4.47 2.11
CA THR A 90 -5.99 -5.90 2.39
C THR A 90 -4.73 -6.68 2.03
N LEU A 91 -4.17 -6.46 0.84
CA LEU A 91 -2.93 -7.10 0.41
C LEU A 91 -1.78 -6.77 1.38
N MET A 92 -1.61 -5.51 1.74
CA MET A 92 -0.58 -5.08 2.69
C MET A 92 -0.73 -5.76 4.06
N ARG A 93 -1.95 -5.85 4.59
CA ARG A 93 -2.21 -6.54 5.87
C ARG A 93 -1.96 -8.05 5.79
N VAL A 94 -2.16 -8.65 4.62
CA VAL A 94 -1.82 -10.07 4.38
C VAL A 94 -0.31 -10.25 4.32
N ILE A 95 0.43 -9.38 3.61
CA ILE A 95 1.90 -9.39 3.55
C ILE A 95 2.49 -9.27 4.97
N CYS A 96 1.93 -8.36 5.78
CA CYS A 96 2.35 -8.14 7.16
C CYS A 96 1.93 -9.25 8.13
N GLY A 97 1.20 -10.28 7.69
CA GLY A 97 0.69 -11.35 8.53
C GLY A 97 -0.38 -10.91 9.55
N ILE A 98 -0.98 -9.70 9.36
CA ILE A 98 -2.10 -9.21 10.16
C ILE A 98 -3.36 -9.99 9.80
N PHE A 99 -3.58 -10.21 8.50
CA PHE A 99 -4.62 -11.09 8.00
C PHE A 99 -4.01 -12.38 7.48
N GLU A 100 -4.69 -13.49 7.76
CA GLU A 100 -4.32 -14.78 7.20
C GLU A 100 -4.94 -14.95 5.82
N GLN A 101 -4.15 -15.35 4.82
CA GLN A 101 -4.65 -15.61 3.49
C GLN A 101 -5.54 -16.85 3.47
N SER A 102 -6.68 -16.77 2.78
CA SER A 102 -7.61 -17.89 2.61
C SER A 102 -7.03 -18.99 1.71
N TYR A 103 -6.28 -18.58 0.67
CA TYR A 103 -5.60 -19.44 -0.29
C TYR A 103 -4.29 -18.79 -0.75
N GLY A 104 -3.37 -19.60 -1.27
CA GLY A 104 -2.07 -19.15 -1.74
C GLY A 104 -1.01 -19.16 -0.66
N SER A 105 0.15 -18.61 -0.95
CA SER A 105 1.30 -18.53 -0.05
C SER A 105 2.08 -17.23 -0.25
N ILE A 106 2.74 -16.78 0.80
CA ILE A 106 3.67 -15.66 0.77
C ILE A 106 5.00 -16.17 1.28
N TRP A 107 6.04 -15.87 0.52
CA TRP A 107 7.38 -16.28 0.81
C TRP A 107 8.28 -15.05 0.98
N ILE A 108 9.05 -15.01 2.03
CA ILE A 108 10.06 -13.98 2.28
C ILE A 108 11.40 -14.67 2.43
N ASN A 109 12.35 -14.39 1.55
CA ASN A 109 13.63 -15.08 1.50
C ASN A 109 13.52 -16.62 1.46
N GLY A 110 12.53 -17.15 0.73
CA GLY A 110 12.30 -18.59 0.63
C GLY A 110 11.62 -19.21 1.85
N LEU A 111 11.19 -18.43 2.84
CA LEU A 111 10.48 -18.89 4.03
C LEU A 111 8.98 -18.60 3.91
N ASP A 112 8.12 -19.60 4.10
CA ASP A 112 6.66 -19.43 4.09
C ASP A 112 6.21 -18.67 5.35
N THR A 113 5.48 -17.56 5.16
CA THR A 113 5.03 -16.69 6.25
C THR A 113 4.06 -17.34 7.23
N ARG A 114 3.44 -18.45 6.88
CA ARG A 114 2.56 -19.22 7.78
C ARG A 114 3.34 -20.09 8.76
N ILE A 115 4.51 -20.58 8.33
CA ILE A 115 5.36 -21.48 9.13
C ILE A 115 6.30 -20.64 10.01
N TYR A 116 6.92 -19.61 9.45
CA TYR A 116 7.95 -18.79 10.10
C TYR A 116 7.42 -17.39 10.46
N ARG A 117 6.19 -17.35 11.00
CA ARG A 117 5.45 -16.09 11.20
C ARG A 117 6.16 -15.12 12.14
N GLU A 118 6.64 -15.59 13.29
CA GLU A 118 7.26 -14.74 14.31
C GLU A 118 8.57 -14.14 13.81
N GLU A 119 9.42 -14.97 13.21
CA GLU A 119 10.71 -14.57 12.65
C GLU A 119 10.52 -13.53 11.52
N LEU A 120 9.58 -13.80 10.62
CA LEU A 120 9.33 -12.93 9.47
C LEU A 120 8.62 -11.63 9.86
N GLN A 121 7.76 -11.64 10.88
CA GLN A 121 7.16 -10.40 11.40
C GLN A 121 8.19 -9.45 11.98
N SER A 122 9.29 -9.94 12.54
CA SER A 122 10.39 -9.08 13.01
C SER A 122 11.10 -8.32 11.88
N LEU A 123 11.01 -8.81 10.65
CA LEU A 123 11.61 -8.19 9.45
C LEU A 123 10.70 -7.14 8.81
N ILE A 124 9.44 -7.04 9.23
CA ILE A 124 8.43 -6.17 8.59
C ILE A 124 8.05 -5.02 9.51
N GLY A 125 8.16 -3.81 9.03
CA GLY A 125 7.59 -2.60 9.64
C GLY A 125 6.34 -2.18 8.89
N PHE A 126 5.19 -2.14 9.56
CA PHE A 126 3.92 -1.71 8.96
C PHE A 126 3.45 -0.38 9.55
N LEU A 127 3.26 0.61 8.69
CA LEU A 127 2.62 1.88 9.02
C LEU A 127 1.24 1.92 8.37
N PRO A 128 0.15 1.84 9.14
CA PRO A 128 -1.21 2.01 8.62
C PRO A 128 -1.48 3.47 8.27
N GLN A 129 -2.50 3.71 7.45
CA GLN A 129 -2.94 5.06 7.04
C GLN A 129 -3.21 5.98 8.25
N GLU A 130 -3.83 5.44 9.29
CA GLU A 130 -4.03 6.11 10.57
C GLU A 130 -3.28 5.35 11.66
N PHE A 131 -2.40 6.03 12.36
CA PHE A 131 -1.72 5.49 13.53
C PHE A 131 -1.85 6.46 14.71
N GLY A 132 -2.04 5.90 15.90
CA GLY A 132 -2.21 6.69 17.11
C GLY A 132 -0.89 7.28 17.61
N THR A 133 -0.90 8.56 17.92
CA THR A 133 0.19 9.25 18.62
C THR A 133 -0.32 9.86 19.92
N TYR A 134 0.57 9.97 20.90
CA TYR A 134 0.26 10.68 22.15
C TYR A 134 0.68 12.14 22.02
N GLU A 135 -0.29 13.03 21.77
CA GLU A 135 -0.03 14.44 21.44
C GLU A 135 0.71 15.23 22.54
N ASN A 136 0.57 14.81 23.80
CA ASN A 136 1.23 15.45 24.95
C ASN A 136 2.67 14.99 25.19
N MET A 137 3.10 13.92 24.54
CA MET A 137 4.47 13.39 24.63
C MET A 137 5.38 14.07 23.60
N THR A 138 6.67 14.18 23.92
CA THR A 138 7.70 14.52 22.93
C THR A 138 7.95 13.34 21.99
N SER A 139 8.59 13.59 20.84
CA SER A 139 8.99 12.52 19.92
C SER A 139 9.86 11.49 20.60
N TRP A 140 10.80 11.97 21.43
CA TRP A 140 11.71 11.10 22.18
C TRP A 140 10.96 10.21 23.18
N GLU A 141 10.12 10.80 24.03
CA GLU A 141 9.33 10.06 25.03
C GLU A 141 8.41 9.01 24.39
N PHE A 142 7.76 9.39 23.28
CA PHE A 142 6.89 8.48 22.53
C PHE A 142 7.66 7.28 21.98
N LEU A 143 8.77 7.52 21.30
CA LEU A 143 9.58 6.46 20.71
C LEU A 143 10.28 5.61 21.78
N ASP A 144 10.71 6.20 22.91
CA ASP A 144 11.29 5.45 24.04
C ASP A 144 10.26 4.49 24.64
N TYR A 145 9.05 4.98 24.91
CA TYR A 145 7.96 4.15 25.37
C TYR A 145 7.63 3.01 24.40
N GLN A 146 7.55 3.30 23.11
CA GLN A 146 7.27 2.31 22.09
C GLN A 146 8.42 1.29 21.91
N ALA A 147 9.65 1.71 22.08
CA ALA A 147 10.82 0.82 22.04
C ALA A 147 10.79 -0.21 23.17
N ILE A 148 10.41 0.22 24.40
CA ILE A 148 10.21 -0.70 25.53
C ILE A 148 9.12 -1.72 25.22
N LEU A 149 7.98 -1.29 24.68
CA LEU A 149 6.88 -2.19 24.29
C LEU A 149 7.29 -3.20 23.20
N LYS A 150 8.25 -2.84 22.36
CA LYS A 150 8.85 -3.71 21.33
C LYS A 150 9.97 -4.60 21.87
N GLY A 151 10.25 -4.59 23.18
CA GLY A 151 11.22 -5.44 23.82
C GLY A 151 12.66 -4.90 23.84
N ILE A 152 12.89 -3.63 23.46
CA ILE A 152 14.20 -2.97 23.56
C ILE A 152 14.35 -2.44 25.00
N VAL A 153 14.64 -3.34 25.94
CA VAL A 153 14.68 -3.03 27.39
C VAL A 153 16.02 -2.41 27.81
N ASP A 154 17.11 -2.76 27.14
CA ASP A 154 18.42 -2.20 27.43
C ASP A 154 18.44 -0.69 27.13
N GLY A 155 18.81 0.12 28.12
CA GLY A 155 18.72 1.57 28.05
C GLY A 155 19.70 2.22 27.08
N ASP A 156 20.91 1.67 26.96
CA ASP A 156 21.95 2.22 26.08
C ASP A 156 21.65 1.87 24.64
N LEU A 157 21.30 0.60 24.36
CA LEU A 157 20.83 0.16 23.04
C LEU A 157 19.60 0.95 22.60
N ARG A 158 18.64 1.21 23.51
CA ARG A 158 17.43 1.93 23.20
C ARG A 158 17.75 3.39 22.83
N ARG A 159 18.64 4.06 23.58
CA ARG A 159 19.09 5.43 23.27
C ARG A 159 19.78 5.50 21.90
N GLU A 160 20.69 4.59 21.61
CA GLU A 160 21.33 4.47 20.30
C GLU A 160 20.29 4.29 19.17
N ARG A 161 19.29 3.46 19.42
CA ARG A 161 18.23 3.17 18.46
C ARG A 161 17.34 4.40 18.21
N LEU A 162 16.97 5.14 19.26
CA LEU A 162 16.20 6.37 19.14
C LEU A 162 16.96 7.45 18.37
N ASP A 163 18.24 7.62 18.66
CA ASP A 163 19.11 8.55 17.92
C ASP A 163 19.16 8.20 16.44
N TYR A 164 19.34 6.91 16.12
CA TYR A 164 19.38 6.43 14.75
C TYR A 164 18.06 6.70 14.01
N VAL A 165 16.92 6.28 14.55
CA VAL A 165 15.64 6.42 13.85
C VAL A 165 15.22 7.87 13.68
N LEU A 166 15.45 8.73 14.67
CA LEU A 166 15.14 10.16 14.59
C LEU A 166 16.02 10.88 13.55
N LYS A 167 17.28 10.51 13.44
CA LYS A 167 18.18 11.01 12.37
C LYS A 167 17.74 10.52 11.00
N ALA A 168 17.41 9.23 10.88
CA ALA A 168 16.96 8.62 9.61
C ALA A 168 15.69 9.27 9.04
N VAL A 169 14.79 9.79 9.90
CA VAL A 169 13.59 10.49 9.45
C VAL A 169 13.70 12.02 9.48
N HIS A 170 14.90 12.57 9.72
CA HIS A 170 15.17 14.01 9.82
C HIS A 170 14.32 14.74 10.88
N MET A 171 14.12 14.10 12.05
CA MET A 171 13.36 14.65 13.17
C MET A 171 14.18 14.81 14.45
N TYR A 172 15.49 14.55 14.38
CA TYR A 172 16.37 14.57 15.55
C TYR A 172 16.40 15.93 16.28
N GLU A 173 16.48 17.03 15.53
CA GLU A 173 16.52 18.39 16.09
C GLU A 173 15.21 18.80 16.79
N ARG A 174 14.13 18.05 16.54
CA ARG A 174 12.81 18.28 17.12
C ARG A 174 12.37 17.19 18.08
N LYS A 175 13.32 16.39 18.57
CA LYS A 175 13.04 15.23 19.43
C LYS A 175 12.35 15.58 20.75
N ASP A 176 12.62 16.78 21.27
CA ASP A 176 12.11 17.28 22.55
C ASP A 176 10.82 18.13 22.39
N GLU A 177 10.33 18.29 21.14
CA GLU A 177 9.06 18.96 20.86
C GLU A 177 7.87 17.97 20.99
N LYS A 178 6.72 18.46 21.47
CA LYS A 178 5.51 17.66 21.59
C LYS A 178 4.92 17.30 20.23
N ILE A 179 4.50 16.03 20.05
CA ILE A 179 3.92 15.54 18.79
C ILE A 179 2.63 16.29 18.43
N GLY A 180 1.89 16.82 19.40
CA GLY A 180 0.70 17.63 19.15
C GLY A 180 0.95 18.90 18.33
N SER A 181 2.17 19.46 18.39
CA SER A 181 2.56 20.65 17.60
C SER A 181 3.00 20.34 16.17
N PHE A 182 3.11 19.06 15.78
CA PHE A 182 3.64 18.64 14.50
C PHE A 182 2.64 18.77 13.36
N SER A 183 3.15 19.13 12.17
CA SER A 183 2.39 19.00 10.92
C SER A 183 2.07 17.52 10.62
N GLY A 184 1.12 17.27 9.72
CA GLY A 184 0.80 15.93 9.25
C GLY A 184 2.03 15.17 8.75
N GLY A 185 2.87 15.82 7.94
CA GLY A 185 4.11 15.22 7.44
C GLY A 185 5.14 14.91 8.53
N MET A 186 5.24 15.73 9.57
CA MET A 186 6.09 15.44 10.72
C MET A 186 5.55 14.25 11.52
N LYS A 187 4.23 14.16 11.74
CA LYS A 187 3.60 13.00 12.40
C LYS A 187 3.87 11.74 11.60
N GLN A 188 3.74 11.76 10.27
CA GLN A 188 4.05 10.62 9.39
C GLN A 188 5.52 10.18 9.52
N ARG A 189 6.47 11.11 9.61
CA ARG A 189 7.90 10.80 9.84
C ARG A 189 8.11 10.10 11.19
N ILE A 190 7.43 10.54 12.25
CA ILE A 190 7.46 9.84 13.55
C ILE A 190 6.86 8.43 13.43
N GLY A 191 5.82 8.23 12.61
CA GLY A 191 5.31 6.90 12.26
C GLY A 191 6.35 6.01 11.59
N ILE A 192 7.14 6.55 10.66
CA ILE A 192 8.29 5.82 10.06
C ILE A 192 9.35 5.53 11.12
N ALA A 193 9.72 6.49 11.98
CA ALA A 193 10.66 6.25 13.08
C ALA A 193 10.20 5.11 13.99
N LEU A 194 8.90 5.06 14.32
CA LEU A 194 8.30 4.01 15.13
C LEU A 194 8.47 2.61 14.52
N ILE A 195 8.24 2.46 13.21
CA ILE A 195 8.41 1.16 12.55
C ILE A 195 9.88 0.81 12.31
N LEU A 196 10.79 1.77 12.27
CA LEU A 196 12.22 1.55 12.16
C LEU A 196 12.90 1.09 13.47
N LEU A 197 12.25 1.18 14.63
CA LEU A 197 12.82 0.84 15.93
C LEU A 197 13.46 -0.57 15.98
N HIS A 198 12.89 -1.56 15.30
CA HIS A 198 13.42 -2.93 15.24
C HIS A 198 14.23 -3.22 13.96
N LEU A 199 14.60 -2.17 13.19
CA LEU A 199 15.40 -2.26 11.96
C LEU A 199 14.83 -3.24 10.92
N PRO A 200 13.57 -3.09 10.51
CA PRO A 200 12.96 -3.99 9.55
C PRO A 200 13.68 -3.93 8.20
N ARG A 201 13.66 -5.04 7.47
CA ARG A 201 14.14 -5.12 6.08
C ARG A 201 13.06 -4.77 5.06
N ILE A 202 11.81 -4.83 5.49
CA ILE A 202 10.62 -4.58 4.67
C ILE A 202 9.80 -3.51 5.37
N LEU A 203 9.55 -2.40 4.68
CA LEU A 203 8.65 -1.34 5.12
C LEU A 203 7.38 -1.40 4.29
N VAL A 204 6.24 -1.49 4.95
CA VAL A 204 4.92 -1.46 4.31
C VAL A 204 4.18 -0.24 4.82
N VAL A 205 3.81 0.67 3.93
CA VAL A 205 3.28 2.00 4.30
C VAL A 205 1.99 2.27 3.53
N ASP A 206 0.86 2.35 4.26
CA ASP A 206 -0.47 2.46 3.65
C ASP A 206 -0.88 3.93 3.51
N GLU A 207 -1.00 4.41 2.27
CA GLU A 207 -1.40 5.78 1.87
C GLU A 207 -0.69 6.91 2.67
N PRO A 208 0.64 6.91 2.78
CA PRO A 208 1.35 7.80 3.70
C PRO A 208 1.32 9.28 3.32
N THR A 209 1.02 9.58 2.06
CA THR A 209 0.98 10.95 1.53
C THR A 209 -0.41 11.56 1.52
N ALA A 210 -1.43 10.79 1.95
CA ALA A 210 -2.80 11.28 2.03
C ALA A 210 -2.92 12.46 3.02
N GLY A 211 -3.52 13.56 2.56
CA GLY A 211 -3.72 14.76 3.38
C GLY A 211 -2.47 15.61 3.63
N LEU A 212 -1.33 15.27 3.05
CA LEU A 212 -0.13 16.12 3.09
C LEU A 212 -0.20 17.21 2.01
N ASP A 213 0.36 18.37 2.35
CA ASP A 213 0.59 19.41 1.34
C ASP A 213 1.65 18.96 0.30
N PRO A 214 1.68 19.56 -0.91
CA PRO A 214 2.58 19.12 -1.98
C PRO A 214 4.07 19.10 -1.60
N ARG A 215 4.54 20.02 -0.76
CA ARG A 215 5.95 20.09 -0.34
C ARG A 215 6.29 18.97 0.64
N GLU A 216 5.41 18.73 1.62
CA GLU A 216 5.60 17.63 2.60
C GLU A 216 5.49 16.27 1.91
N ARG A 217 4.60 16.11 0.89
CA ARG A 217 4.51 14.90 0.08
C ARG A 217 5.83 14.57 -0.61
N ILE A 218 6.45 15.56 -1.29
CA ILE A 218 7.74 15.37 -1.94
C ILE A 218 8.82 14.99 -0.92
N ARG A 219 8.88 15.67 0.22
CA ARG A 219 9.86 15.39 1.27
C ARG A 219 9.68 13.99 1.86
N PHE A 220 8.44 13.58 2.10
CA PHE A 220 8.15 12.26 2.63
C PHE A 220 8.49 11.16 1.64
N ARG A 221 8.16 11.34 0.37
CA ARG A 221 8.52 10.44 -0.71
C ARG A 221 10.04 10.27 -0.83
N ASN A 222 10.79 11.37 -0.82
CA ASN A 222 12.26 11.32 -0.85
C ASN A 222 12.83 10.53 0.33
N LEU A 223 12.26 10.66 1.51
CA LEU A 223 12.61 9.84 2.68
C LEU A 223 12.39 8.34 2.39
N LEU A 224 11.25 7.95 1.81
CA LEU A 224 11.00 6.54 1.47
C LEU A 224 11.99 6.03 0.42
N VAL A 225 12.34 6.84 -0.59
CA VAL A 225 13.37 6.50 -1.59
C VAL A 225 14.74 6.31 -0.90
N GLU A 226 15.10 7.15 0.04
CA GLU A 226 16.34 7.00 0.79
C GLU A 226 16.36 5.69 1.59
N LEU A 227 15.27 5.36 2.26
CA LEU A 227 15.12 4.12 3.02
C LEU A 227 15.07 2.87 2.14
N SER A 228 14.69 2.99 0.86
CA SER A 228 14.59 1.85 -0.06
C SER A 228 15.94 1.39 -0.65
N LYS A 229 17.03 2.11 -0.42
CA LYS A 229 18.36 1.75 -0.95
C LYS A 229 18.86 0.40 -0.44
N ASP A 230 18.51 0.05 0.79
CA ASP A 230 18.94 -1.18 1.48
C ASP A 230 17.76 -2.02 2.01
N ARG A 231 16.51 -1.64 1.67
CA ARG A 231 15.27 -2.25 2.13
C ARG A 231 14.28 -2.42 0.99
N ILE A 232 13.30 -3.26 1.21
CA ILE A 232 12.08 -3.27 0.41
C ILE A 232 11.12 -2.25 1.03
N VAL A 233 10.67 -1.29 0.23
CA VAL A 233 9.63 -0.32 0.62
C VAL A 233 8.42 -0.52 -0.26
N ILE A 234 7.31 -0.98 0.32
CA ILE A 234 6.01 -1.12 -0.34
C ILE A 234 5.12 0.01 0.17
N PHE A 235 4.70 0.91 -0.68
CA PHE A 235 3.73 1.92 -0.27
C PHE A 235 2.52 1.93 -1.19
N SER A 236 1.35 2.09 -0.60
CA SER A 236 0.12 2.26 -1.36
C SER A 236 -0.15 3.72 -1.65
N THR A 237 -0.68 3.99 -2.82
CA THR A 237 -1.16 5.31 -3.21
C THR A 237 -2.27 5.21 -4.25
N HIS A 238 -3.08 6.24 -4.34
CA HIS A 238 -3.97 6.48 -5.47
C HIS A 238 -3.49 7.65 -6.34
N ILE A 239 -2.30 8.19 -6.02
CA ILE A 239 -1.69 9.35 -6.68
C ILE A 239 -0.58 8.86 -7.60
N ILE A 240 -0.76 9.06 -8.89
CA ILE A 240 0.10 8.52 -9.94
C ILE A 240 1.48 9.18 -9.93
N GLU A 241 1.55 10.47 -9.60
CA GLU A 241 2.82 11.21 -9.50
C GLU A 241 3.76 10.64 -8.42
N ASP A 242 3.20 10.02 -7.37
CA ASP A 242 4.03 9.38 -6.35
C ASP A 242 4.75 8.15 -6.91
N ILE A 243 4.14 7.46 -7.88
CA ILE A 243 4.73 6.30 -8.56
C ILE A 243 5.80 6.72 -9.56
N SER A 244 5.43 7.63 -10.50
CA SER A 244 6.29 8.01 -11.63
C SER A 244 7.65 8.56 -11.22
N SER A 245 7.72 9.16 -10.05
CA SER A 245 8.92 9.89 -9.59
C SER A 245 9.78 9.13 -8.59
N SER A 246 9.37 7.93 -8.14
CA SER A 246 10.07 7.27 -7.04
C SER A 246 10.09 5.75 -7.05
N CYS A 247 9.20 5.09 -7.81
CA CYS A 247 9.12 3.63 -7.79
C CYS A 247 9.98 2.98 -8.87
N ASN A 248 10.66 1.90 -8.47
CA ASN A 248 11.33 1.01 -9.41
C ASN A 248 10.32 0.10 -10.12
N GLN A 249 9.30 -0.34 -9.40
CA GLN A 249 8.25 -1.18 -9.96
C GLN A 249 6.88 -0.77 -9.39
N VAL A 250 5.83 -1.04 -10.15
CA VAL A 250 4.45 -0.78 -9.76
C VAL A 250 3.59 -2.03 -9.85
N VAL A 251 2.75 -2.20 -8.87
CA VAL A 251 1.69 -3.21 -8.81
C VAL A 251 0.36 -2.47 -8.95
N VAL A 252 -0.38 -2.70 -10.02
CA VAL A 252 -1.72 -2.11 -10.21
C VAL A 252 -2.77 -3.14 -9.85
N ILE A 253 -3.62 -2.80 -8.87
CA ILE A 253 -4.74 -3.64 -8.44
C ILE A 253 -6.06 -2.94 -8.71
N ASN A 254 -7.02 -3.68 -9.27
CA ASN A 254 -8.38 -3.23 -9.43
C ASN A 254 -9.36 -4.35 -9.07
N LYS A 255 -10.33 -4.07 -8.21
CA LYS A 255 -11.37 -5.03 -7.75
C LYS A 255 -10.78 -6.36 -7.24
N GLY A 256 -9.63 -6.29 -6.58
CA GLY A 256 -8.93 -7.45 -6.03
C GLY A 256 -8.08 -8.23 -7.02
N GLU A 257 -8.01 -7.82 -8.29
CA GLU A 257 -7.23 -8.47 -9.34
C GLU A 257 -5.98 -7.68 -9.66
N LEU A 258 -4.88 -8.40 -9.93
CA LEU A 258 -3.65 -7.82 -10.46
C LEU A 258 -3.90 -7.43 -11.94
N LYS A 259 -3.72 -6.15 -12.27
CA LYS A 259 -3.86 -5.62 -13.62
C LYS A 259 -2.51 -5.41 -14.30
N TYR A 260 -1.49 -5.05 -13.52
CA TYR A 260 -0.14 -4.86 -14.01
C TYR A 260 0.87 -5.09 -12.88
N PHE A 261 2.03 -5.62 -13.24
CA PHE A 261 3.22 -5.66 -12.41
C PHE A 261 4.46 -5.48 -13.29
N GLY A 262 5.29 -4.51 -13.00
CA GLY A 262 6.51 -4.24 -13.73
C GLY A 262 7.00 -2.79 -13.56
N ASP A 263 7.88 -2.38 -14.47
CA ASP A 263 8.42 -1.03 -14.51
C ASP A 263 7.35 0.00 -14.92
N PRO A 264 7.28 1.18 -14.30
CA PRO A 264 6.35 2.23 -14.72
C PRO A 264 6.51 2.65 -16.19
N SER A 265 7.73 2.62 -16.76
CA SER A 265 7.96 2.96 -18.15
C SER A 265 7.36 1.95 -19.13
N ASP A 266 7.48 0.65 -18.83
CA ASP A 266 6.87 -0.40 -19.64
C ASP A 266 5.33 -0.28 -19.62
N MET A 267 4.78 0.12 -18.47
CA MET A 267 3.35 0.39 -18.36
C MET A 267 2.90 1.54 -19.27
N VAL A 268 3.72 2.60 -19.40
CA VAL A 268 3.44 3.72 -20.31
C VAL A 268 3.48 3.27 -21.77
N GLU A 269 4.46 2.44 -22.14
CA GLU A 269 4.58 1.90 -23.50
C GLU A 269 3.32 1.12 -23.95
N MET A 270 2.65 0.42 -23.04
CA MET A 270 1.39 -0.29 -23.32
C MET A 270 0.23 0.64 -23.72
N ALA A 271 0.30 1.92 -23.41
CA ALA A 271 -0.71 2.91 -23.72
C ALA A 271 -0.41 3.70 -25.01
N ASN A 272 0.80 3.59 -25.56
CA ASN A 272 1.14 4.24 -26.83
C ASN A 272 0.22 3.76 -27.95
N GLY A 273 -0.16 4.67 -28.82
CA GLY A 273 -1.13 4.41 -29.91
C GLY A 273 -2.60 4.42 -29.46
N LYS A 274 -2.89 4.68 -28.17
CA LYS A 274 -4.25 4.68 -27.63
C LYS A 274 -4.66 6.03 -27.04
N VAL A 275 -3.78 7.02 -27.05
CA VAL A 275 -4.02 8.34 -26.48
C VAL A 275 -4.15 9.39 -27.58
N TRP A 276 -5.27 10.06 -27.60
CA TRP A 276 -5.62 11.03 -28.63
C TRP A 276 -5.92 12.39 -28.02
N GLN A 277 -5.57 13.47 -28.73
CA GLN A 277 -5.92 14.83 -28.37
C GLN A 277 -6.61 15.52 -29.54
N PHE A 278 -7.70 16.22 -29.26
CA PHE A 278 -8.47 16.98 -30.25
C PHE A 278 -9.26 18.10 -29.60
N ASN A 279 -9.71 19.04 -30.43
CA ASN A 279 -10.63 20.08 -30.02
C ASN A 279 -12.03 19.74 -30.56
N ILE A 280 -13.07 19.96 -29.76
CA ILE A 280 -14.45 19.67 -30.10
C ILE A 280 -15.34 20.81 -29.58
N ASP A 281 -16.44 21.10 -30.28
CA ASP A 281 -17.43 22.06 -29.82
C ASP A 281 -18.13 21.58 -28.56
N LYS A 282 -18.44 22.49 -27.64
CA LYS A 282 -19.10 22.17 -26.37
C LYS A 282 -20.43 21.42 -26.57
N THR A 283 -21.19 21.72 -27.61
CA THR A 283 -22.46 21.04 -27.92
C THR A 283 -22.27 19.61 -28.42
N GLU A 284 -21.15 19.34 -29.12
CA GLU A 284 -20.81 18.02 -29.61
C GLU A 284 -20.17 17.16 -28.51
N PHE A 285 -19.34 17.76 -27.66
CA PHE A 285 -18.72 17.07 -26.52
C PHE A 285 -19.75 16.34 -25.67
N GLU A 286 -20.92 16.95 -25.43
CA GLU A 286 -21.99 16.36 -24.64
C GLU A 286 -22.70 15.18 -25.33
N LYS A 287 -22.68 15.12 -26.65
CA LYS A 287 -23.49 14.18 -27.46
C LYS A 287 -22.69 12.99 -28.02
N VAL A 288 -21.43 13.20 -28.39
CA VAL A 288 -20.68 12.29 -29.26
C VAL A 288 -19.69 11.41 -28.51
N LEU A 289 -19.17 11.87 -27.36
CA LEU A 289 -18.08 11.19 -26.67
C LEU A 289 -18.55 10.31 -25.51
N ASP A 290 -17.97 9.10 -25.43
CA ASP A 290 -18.04 8.32 -24.21
C ASP A 290 -17.19 9.00 -23.11
N LYS A 291 -17.87 9.70 -22.21
CA LYS A 291 -17.22 10.41 -21.09
C LYS A 291 -16.37 9.52 -20.21
N SER A 292 -16.60 8.21 -20.24
CA SER A 292 -15.80 7.25 -19.47
C SER A 292 -14.39 7.05 -20.03
N LEU A 293 -14.14 7.45 -21.28
CA LEU A 293 -12.84 7.37 -21.96
C LEU A 293 -12.12 8.73 -22.02
N VAL A 294 -12.77 9.80 -21.56
CA VAL A 294 -12.14 11.11 -21.40
C VAL A 294 -11.18 11.06 -20.21
N ILE A 295 -9.90 11.32 -20.47
CA ILE A 295 -8.86 11.37 -19.43
C ILE A 295 -8.97 12.71 -18.71
N HIS A 296 -8.82 13.80 -19.47
CA HIS A 296 -9.10 15.15 -19.00
C HIS A 296 -9.58 16.03 -20.16
N HIS A 297 -10.19 17.14 -19.82
CA HIS A 297 -10.59 18.15 -20.79
C HIS A 297 -10.38 19.56 -20.24
N ILE A 298 -10.08 20.50 -21.15
CA ILE A 298 -9.88 21.91 -20.84
C ILE A 298 -10.78 22.72 -21.73
N GLN A 299 -11.63 23.57 -21.15
CA GLN A 299 -12.47 24.48 -21.91
C GLN A 299 -11.65 25.68 -22.36
N GLU A 300 -11.63 25.95 -23.67
CA GLU A 300 -10.96 27.07 -24.32
C GLU A 300 -11.99 27.86 -25.12
N GLY A 301 -12.67 28.80 -24.48
CA GLY A 301 -13.79 29.56 -25.10
C GLY A 301 -14.99 28.66 -25.40
N ASP A 302 -15.37 28.59 -26.70
CA ASP A 302 -16.48 27.74 -27.17
C ASP A 302 -16.08 26.33 -27.53
N THR A 303 -14.76 26.01 -27.51
CA THR A 303 -14.22 24.69 -27.78
C THR A 303 -13.69 24.03 -26.51
N ILE A 304 -13.64 22.72 -26.53
CA ILE A 304 -13.07 21.88 -25.47
C ILE A 304 -11.92 21.09 -26.07
N ARG A 305 -10.73 21.26 -25.51
CA ARG A 305 -9.59 20.40 -25.78
C ARG A 305 -9.72 19.14 -24.94
N VAL A 306 -9.78 17.99 -25.60
CA VAL A 306 -10.02 16.69 -24.98
C VAL A 306 -8.78 15.82 -25.13
N ARG A 307 -8.35 15.15 -24.03
CA ARG A 307 -7.44 14.03 -24.04
C ARG A 307 -8.25 12.76 -23.83
N TYR A 308 -8.15 11.80 -24.75
CA TYR A 308 -9.11 10.71 -24.88
C TYR A 308 -8.42 9.37 -25.14
N LEU A 309 -8.98 8.29 -24.60
CA LEU A 309 -8.53 6.92 -24.82
C LEU A 309 -9.32 6.28 -25.96
N SER A 310 -8.59 5.78 -26.99
CA SER A 310 -9.21 5.02 -28.09
C SER A 310 -8.15 4.15 -28.77
N VAL A 311 -8.56 2.96 -29.24
CA VAL A 311 -7.70 2.06 -30.04
C VAL A 311 -7.50 2.60 -31.46
N GLY A 312 -8.36 3.51 -31.94
CA GLY A 312 -8.23 4.16 -33.25
C GLY A 312 -8.64 5.62 -33.14
N GLN A 313 -8.51 6.39 -34.21
CA GLN A 313 -8.82 7.80 -34.25
C GLN A 313 -10.31 8.04 -33.84
N PRO A 314 -10.55 8.68 -32.67
CA PRO A 314 -11.90 8.78 -32.09
C PRO A 314 -12.77 9.90 -32.69
N TYR A 315 -12.11 10.88 -33.34
CA TYR A 315 -12.76 12.08 -33.86
C TYR A 315 -11.97 12.64 -35.04
N GLU A 316 -12.65 13.31 -35.96
CA GLU A 316 -12.01 13.98 -37.11
C GLU A 316 -11.06 15.07 -36.60
N GLY A 317 -9.80 15.06 -37.10
CA GLY A 317 -8.76 15.97 -36.64
C GLY A 317 -8.10 15.60 -35.29
N ALA A 318 -8.45 14.44 -34.69
CA ALA A 318 -7.75 13.94 -33.50
C ALA A 318 -6.31 13.55 -33.88
N VAL A 319 -5.38 13.99 -33.05
CA VAL A 319 -3.94 13.70 -33.17
C VAL A 319 -3.54 12.73 -32.07
N GLU A 320 -2.80 11.69 -32.43
CA GLU A 320 -2.19 10.81 -31.46
C GLU A 320 -1.11 11.57 -30.68
N VAL A 321 -1.10 11.38 -29.36
CA VAL A 321 -0.15 12.02 -28.45
C VAL A 321 0.56 10.98 -27.61
N GLU A 322 1.78 11.30 -27.21
CA GLU A 322 2.58 10.43 -26.33
C GLU A 322 1.84 10.17 -25.00
N ALA A 323 1.79 8.90 -24.63
CA ALA A 323 1.15 8.48 -23.39
C ALA A 323 1.99 8.86 -22.17
N ASN A 324 1.32 9.15 -21.07
CA ASN A 324 1.93 9.30 -19.76
C ASN A 324 1.43 8.18 -18.81
N LEU A 325 1.94 8.16 -17.58
CA LEU A 325 1.60 7.11 -16.61
C LEU A 325 0.11 7.14 -16.20
N GLU A 326 -0.53 8.32 -16.20
CA GLU A 326 -1.96 8.47 -15.92
C GLU A 326 -2.81 7.83 -17.02
N ASP A 327 -2.43 8.09 -18.28
CA ASP A 327 -3.09 7.48 -19.44
C ASP A 327 -3.00 5.96 -19.40
N ALA A 328 -1.80 5.44 -19.12
CA ALA A 328 -1.54 4.00 -19.03
C ALA A 328 -2.36 3.35 -17.89
N TYR A 329 -2.42 4.00 -16.75
CA TYR A 329 -3.24 3.54 -15.62
C TYR A 329 -4.72 3.48 -15.99
N LEU A 330 -5.25 4.49 -16.65
CA LEU A 330 -6.64 4.51 -17.09
C LEU A 330 -6.92 3.46 -18.17
N CYS A 331 -5.99 3.24 -19.11
CA CYS A 331 -6.06 2.14 -20.08
C CYS A 331 -6.22 0.78 -19.38
N LEU A 332 -5.39 0.50 -18.37
CA LEU A 332 -5.48 -0.74 -17.59
C LEU A 332 -6.81 -0.88 -16.86
N LEU A 333 -7.33 0.19 -16.25
CA LEU A 333 -8.62 0.16 -15.55
C LEU A 333 -9.79 -0.10 -16.49
N LYS A 334 -9.69 0.33 -17.76
CA LYS A 334 -10.70 0.15 -18.82
C LYS A 334 -10.52 -1.15 -19.59
N ASN A 335 -9.50 -1.97 -19.30
CA ASN A 335 -9.13 -3.18 -20.01
C ASN A 335 -8.91 -2.93 -21.53
N MET A 336 -8.30 -1.81 -21.87
CA MET A 336 -7.89 -1.46 -23.23
C MET A 336 -6.47 -1.97 -23.52
N ASN A 337 -6.21 -3.23 -23.21
CA ASN A 337 -4.89 -3.86 -23.37
C ASN A 337 -4.63 -4.28 -24.81
#